data_f0d22d494e197623235b1e99f4aef225
#
_entry.id   f0d22d494e197623235b1e99f4aef225
#
_cell.length_a   1.000
_cell.length_b   1.000
_cell.length_c   1.000
_cell.angle_alpha   90.00
_cell.angle_beta   90.00
_cell.angle_gamma   90.00
#
_symmetry.space_group_name_H-M   'P 1'
#
loop_
_entity.id
_entity.type
_entity.pdbx_description
1 polymer ?
#
loop_
_entity_poly.entity_id
_entity_poly.type
_entity_poly.pdbx_seq_one_letter_code
_entity_poly.pdbx_strand_id
1 'polypeptide(L)'
;MRLGGQIAAAIEILKDIRTHKKPITNSLKDWGMSHRFAGSSDRASISNIVHDVLRKYLSSAYIMDSDDPESLVYAVIMKDWDIPWEKMLSMLKEDLFSPPLPKESVIKSFHSRQLENAPLHIQGNIPQWLQSSFQSYFKDTWLKEAKSLSMRAPLDLRTNTLKVNRCKLFKNLCHYGVHHSSISRFGLRIPATKGKSRLPNVMNDITFQRGWFEIQDEGSQIVSNLTAITNSSQILDFCAGGGGKTLALSMLLNNKGQIHAWDNNKSRMAPIVARIKRAGIHNVQLHSSWESLRNLQEHFTTVLVDAPCSGTGTWRRRPDIKWRLSQKNLIERTEEQKKILEESAQFVRPEGYLVYITCSILPEENIQQINYFLSKNPHFSIDSIIDDWNQLYDLKNHPSLFIENGCCVLTPFLTNTDGFFFCRLKRHT
;
A
#
# COMPACT_ATOMS: atom_id res chain seq x y z
N MET A 1 -11.87 -27.23 -4.81
CA MET A 1 -12.99 -26.77 -5.70
C MET A 1 -12.49 -26.74 -7.14
N ARG A 2 -13.35 -27.05 -8.13
CA ARG A 2 -13.08 -26.81 -9.54
C ARG A 2 -13.26 -25.32 -9.87
N LEU A 3 -12.85 -24.90 -11.07
CA LEU A 3 -12.88 -23.49 -11.49
C LEU A 3 -14.29 -22.87 -11.43
N GLY A 4 -15.31 -23.60 -11.86
CA GLY A 4 -16.70 -23.13 -11.85
C GLY A 4 -17.18 -22.76 -10.45
N GLY A 5 -16.94 -23.61 -9.47
CA GLY A 5 -17.25 -23.31 -8.07
C GLY A 5 -16.45 -22.13 -7.50
N GLN A 6 -15.20 -21.90 -7.93
CA GLN A 6 -14.42 -20.72 -7.53
C GLN A 6 -14.97 -19.43 -8.17
N ILE A 7 -15.45 -19.50 -9.43
CA ILE A 7 -16.13 -18.41 -10.13
C ILE A 7 -17.43 -18.05 -9.41
N ALA A 8 -18.27 -19.05 -9.10
CA ALA A 8 -19.54 -18.84 -8.38
C ALA A 8 -19.31 -18.12 -7.03
N ALA A 9 -18.35 -18.59 -6.25
CA ALA A 9 -17.97 -17.98 -4.99
C ALA A 9 -17.49 -16.53 -5.16
N ALA A 10 -16.66 -16.25 -6.16
CA ALA A 10 -16.18 -14.89 -6.42
C ALA A 10 -17.32 -13.94 -6.83
N ILE A 11 -18.28 -14.41 -7.62
CA ILE A 11 -19.49 -13.66 -7.99
C ILE A 11 -20.32 -13.33 -6.75
N GLU A 12 -20.56 -14.31 -5.87
CA GLU A 12 -21.30 -14.11 -4.61
C GLU A 12 -20.64 -13.03 -3.75
N ILE A 13 -19.31 -13.11 -3.55
CA ILE A 13 -18.55 -12.15 -2.76
C ILE A 13 -18.60 -10.76 -3.40
N LEU A 14 -18.48 -10.64 -4.71
CA LEU A 14 -18.57 -9.35 -5.41
C LEU A 14 -19.96 -8.73 -5.29
N LYS A 15 -21.02 -9.54 -5.33
CA LYS A 15 -22.41 -9.09 -5.05
C LYS A 15 -22.53 -8.55 -3.63
N ASP A 16 -21.99 -9.25 -2.63
CA ASP A 16 -21.99 -8.79 -1.23
C ASP A 16 -21.23 -7.45 -1.07
N ILE A 17 -20.04 -7.33 -1.68
CA ILE A 17 -19.26 -6.07 -1.67
C ILE A 17 -20.06 -4.92 -2.29
N ARG A 18 -20.70 -5.15 -3.44
CA ARG A 18 -21.49 -4.14 -4.17
C ARG A 18 -22.72 -3.69 -3.38
N THR A 19 -23.46 -4.64 -2.83
CA THR A 19 -24.72 -4.38 -2.10
C THR A 19 -24.47 -3.69 -0.77
N HIS A 20 -23.49 -4.18 0.01
CA HIS A 20 -23.27 -3.72 1.38
C HIS A 20 -22.12 -2.73 1.55
N LYS A 21 -21.39 -2.41 0.47
CA LYS A 21 -20.20 -1.54 0.47
C LYS A 21 -19.15 -1.95 1.51
N LYS A 22 -19.07 -3.24 1.82
CA LYS A 22 -18.14 -3.81 2.79
C LYS A 22 -16.69 -3.77 2.29
N PRO A 23 -15.71 -3.69 3.20
CA PRO A 23 -14.32 -3.99 2.86
C PRO A 23 -14.18 -5.43 2.33
N ILE A 24 -13.38 -5.60 1.28
CA ILE A 24 -13.12 -6.91 0.65
C ILE A 24 -12.70 -7.98 1.66
N THR A 25 -11.87 -7.60 2.64
CA THR A 25 -11.40 -8.52 3.70
C THR A 25 -12.54 -9.08 4.54
N ASN A 26 -13.58 -8.28 4.79
CA ASN A 26 -14.73 -8.70 5.58
C ASN A 26 -15.60 -9.66 4.76
N SER A 27 -15.95 -9.32 3.50
CA SER A 27 -16.74 -10.20 2.65
C SER A 27 -16.04 -11.53 2.38
N LEU A 28 -14.73 -11.54 2.13
CA LEU A 28 -13.95 -12.77 2.00
C LEU A 28 -13.93 -13.60 3.29
N LYS A 29 -13.82 -12.96 4.45
CA LYS A 29 -13.86 -13.64 5.76
C LYS A 29 -15.23 -14.23 6.04
N ASP A 30 -16.30 -13.45 5.85
CA ASP A 30 -17.68 -13.87 6.08
C ASP A 30 -18.03 -15.06 5.20
N TRP A 31 -17.72 -14.99 3.90
CA TRP A 31 -17.89 -16.09 2.96
C TRP A 31 -17.10 -17.35 3.41
N GLY A 32 -15.84 -17.16 3.79
CA GLY A 32 -14.99 -18.27 4.25
C GLY A 32 -15.48 -18.93 5.54
N MET A 33 -16.18 -18.21 6.42
CA MET A 33 -16.76 -18.78 7.65
C MET A 33 -18.02 -19.60 7.35
N SER A 34 -18.85 -19.19 6.37
CA SER A 34 -20.05 -19.93 5.97
C SER A 34 -19.75 -21.10 5.02
N HIS A 35 -18.59 -21.11 4.33
CA HIS A 35 -18.18 -22.14 3.37
C HIS A 35 -16.93 -22.89 3.82
N ARG A 36 -17.04 -23.61 4.94
CA ARG A 36 -15.91 -24.31 5.59
C ARG A 36 -15.28 -25.41 4.74
N PHE A 37 -15.98 -25.93 3.74
CA PHE A 37 -15.47 -26.93 2.79
C PHE A 37 -14.39 -26.37 1.85
N ALA A 38 -14.33 -25.05 1.66
CA ALA A 38 -13.32 -24.40 0.82
C ALA A 38 -11.96 -24.42 1.53
N GLY A 39 -10.99 -25.15 0.97
CA GLY A 39 -9.64 -25.24 1.47
C GLY A 39 -8.84 -23.94 1.31
N SER A 40 -7.66 -23.88 1.89
CA SER A 40 -6.79 -22.66 1.83
C SER A 40 -6.41 -22.27 0.40
N SER A 41 -6.21 -23.25 -0.49
CA SER A 41 -5.90 -23.02 -1.90
C SER A 41 -7.11 -22.43 -2.64
N ASP A 42 -8.31 -22.96 -2.39
CA ASP A 42 -9.55 -22.45 -3.00
C ASP A 42 -9.81 -21.01 -2.56
N ARG A 43 -9.73 -20.74 -1.25
CA ARG A 43 -9.91 -19.39 -0.70
C ARG A 43 -8.90 -18.40 -1.29
N ALA A 44 -7.66 -18.82 -1.52
CA ALA A 44 -6.65 -17.97 -2.16
C ALA A 44 -6.99 -17.69 -3.63
N SER A 45 -7.45 -18.70 -4.38
CA SER A 45 -7.87 -18.53 -5.78
C SER A 45 -9.08 -17.60 -5.89
N ILE A 46 -10.12 -17.83 -5.07
CA ILE A 46 -11.31 -16.97 -5.00
C ILE A 46 -10.92 -15.53 -4.64
N SER A 47 -10.08 -15.35 -3.63
CA SER A 47 -9.57 -14.04 -3.25
C SER A 47 -8.83 -13.35 -4.40
N ASN A 48 -8.01 -14.07 -5.15
CA ASN A 48 -7.33 -13.53 -6.33
C ASN A 48 -8.31 -13.04 -7.39
N ILE A 49 -9.36 -13.83 -7.71
CA ILE A 49 -10.40 -13.42 -8.68
C ILE A 49 -11.04 -12.11 -8.22
N VAL A 50 -11.51 -12.05 -6.97
CA VAL A 50 -12.19 -10.87 -6.42
C VAL A 50 -11.30 -9.63 -6.44
N HIS A 51 -10.03 -9.77 -6.04
CA HIS A 51 -9.08 -8.66 -6.07
C HIS A 51 -8.77 -8.20 -7.49
N ASP A 52 -8.60 -9.12 -8.44
CA ASP A 52 -8.29 -8.76 -9.83
C ASP A 52 -9.49 -8.08 -10.51
N VAL A 53 -10.71 -8.53 -10.23
CA VAL A 53 -11.93 -7.84 -10.69
C VAL A 53 -11.95 -6.40 -10.18
N LEU A 54 -11.69 -6.18 -8.89
CA LEU A 54 -11.68 -4.83 -8.34
C LEU A 54 -10.51 -3.98 -8.86
N ARG A 55 -9.36 -4.58 -9.19
CA ARG A 55 -8.25 -3.86 -9.85
C ARG A 55 -8.61 -3.40 -11.25
N LYS A 56 -9.34 -4.23 -11.99
CA LYS A 56 -9.64 -4.07 -13.43
C LYS A 56 -11.12 -3.72 -13.70
N TYR A 57 -11.85 -3.25 -12.70
CA TYR A 57 -13.30 -3.07 -12.74
C TYR A 57 -13.78 -2.32 -13.99
N LEU A 58 -13.27 -1.10 -14.23
CA LEU A 58 -13.74 -0.28 -15.35
C LEU A 58 -13.33 -0.86 -16.70
N SER A 59 -12.11 -1.34 -16.84
CA SER A 59 -11.64 -1.93 -18.10
C SER A 59 -12.39 -3.23 -18.42
N SER A 60 -12.67 -4.06 -17.41
CA SER A 60 -13.47 -5.27 -17.58
C SER A 60 -14.92 -4.95 -17.95
N ALA A 61 -15.54 -3.98 -17.28
CA ALA A 61 -16.91 -3.55 -17.61
C ALA A 61 -17.01 -3.01 -19.03
N TYR A 62 -16.03 -2.22 -19.47
CA TYR A 62 -15.99 -1.67 -20.81
C TYR A 62 -15.89 -2.77 -21.89
N ILE A 63 -14.93 -3.71 -21.76
CA ILE A 63 -14.75 -4.75 -22.79
C ILE A 63 -15.91 -5.75 -22.83
N MET A 64 -16.57 -6.00 -21.68
CA MET A 64 -17.73 -6.90 -21.60
C MET A 64 -19.05 -6.20 -21.97
N ASP A 65 -19.08 -4.87 -22.11
CA ASP A 65 -20.31 -4.07 -22.20
C ASP A 65 -21.30 -4.38 -21.08
N SER A 66 -20.81 -4.70 -19.91
CA SER A 66 -21.59 -5.07 -18.73
C SER A 66 -20.76 -4.88 -17.46
N ASP A 67 -21.38 -4.34 -16.41
CA ASP A 67 -20.78 -4.19 -15.09
C ASP A 67 -21.27 -5.26 -14.09
N ASP A 68 -22.00 -6.27 -14.55
CA ASP A 68 -22.46 -7.37 -13.71
C ASP A 68 -21.27 -8.17 -13.17
N PRO A 69 -21.29 -8.58 -11.88
CA PRO A 69 -20.24 -9.37 -11.28
C PRO A 69 -19.84 -10.62 -12.08
N GLU A 70 -20.81 -11.28 -12.71
CA GLU A 70 -20.62 -12.42 -13.60
C GLU A 70 -19.71 -12.06 -14.76
N SER A 71 -20.05 -11.02 -15.52
CA SER A 71 -19.31 -10.54 -16.68
C SER A 71 -17.89 -10.13 -16.30
N LEU A 72 -17.74 -9.42 -15.18
CA LEU A 72 -16.43 -8.95 -14.68
C LEU A 72 -15.49 -10.12 -14.32
N VAL A 73 -16.02 -11.16 -13.67
CA VAL A 73 -15.22 -12.34 -13.31
C VAL A 73 -14.74 -13.07 -14.58
N TYR A 74 -15.62 -13.26 -15.55
CA TYR A 74 -15.24 -13.90 -16.82
C TYR A 74 -14.19 -13.07 -17.58
N ALA A 75 -14.35 -11.74 -17.63
CA ALA A 75 -13.36 -10.85 -18.26
C ALA A 75 -11.96 -11.03 -17.68
N VAL A 76 -11.84 -11.01 -16.35
CA VAL A 76 -10.56 -11.17 -15.65
C VAL A 76 -9.95 -12.53 -15.89
N ILE A 77 -10.73 -13.61 -15.87
CA ILE A 77 -10.22 -14.95 -16.12
C ILE A 77 -9.73 -15.10 -17.57
N MET A 78 -10.47 -14.57 -18.53
CA MET A 78 -10.05 -14.62 -19.93
C MET A 78 -8.82 -13.77 -20.20
N LYS A 79 -8.79 -12.52 -19.69
CA LYS A 79 -7.76 -11.54 -20.04
C LYS A 79 -6.54 -11.57 -19.14
N ASP A 80 -6.75 -11.59 -17.81
CA ASP A 80 -5.64 -11.46 -16.85
C ASP A 80 -5.09 -12.82 -16.38
N TRP A 81 -5.91 -13.89 -16.46
CA TRP A 81 -5.46 -15.26 -16.16
C TRP A 81 -5.11 -16.05 -17.41
N ASP A 82 -5.28 -15.45 -18.59
CA ASP A 82 -4.93 -16.03 -19.89
C ASP A 82 -5.58 -17.40 -20.13
N ILE A 83 -6.88 -17.51 -19.79
CA ILE A 83 -7.68 -18.71 -20.05
C ILE A 83 -8.65 -18.39 -21.19
N PRO A 84 -8.39 -18.88 -22.43
CA PRO A 84 -9.29 -18.65 -23.56
C PRO A 84 -10.69 -19.15 -23.31
N TRP A 85 -11.68 -18.49 -23.94
CA TRP A 85 -13.11 -18.78 -23.75
C TRP A 85 -13.46 -20.26 -23.97
N GLU A 86 -12.94 -20.87 -25.06
CA GLU A 86 -13.21 -22.26 -25.41
C GLU A 86 -12.67 -23.23 -24.35
N LYS A 87 -11.48 -22.96 -23.85
CA LYS A 87 -10.87 -23.73 -22.75
C LYS A 87 -11.70 -23.57 -21.46
N MET A 88 -12.13 -22.35 -21.16
CA MET A 88 -12.97 -22.10 -19.98
C MET A 88 -14.31 -22.84 -20.09
N LEU A 89 -14.98 -22.80 -21.25
CA LEU A 89 -16.23 -23.55 -21.49
C LEU A 89 -16.06 -25.05 -21.25
N SER A 90 -14.96 -25.65 -21.72
CA SER A 90 -14.71 -27.09 -21.49
C SER A 90 -14.57 -27.39 -19.99
N MET A 91 -13.88 -26.52 -19.23
CA MET A 91 -13.71 -26.69 -17.78
C MET A 91 -15.03 -26.54 -17.03
N LEU A 92 -15.91 -25.63 -17.47
CA LEU A 92 -17.16 -25.34 -16.79
C LEU A 92 -18.25 -26.38 -17.06
N LYS A 93 -18.29 -27.00 -18.25
CA LYS A 93 -19.23 -28.05 -18.60
C LYS A 93 -19.20 -29.26 -17.66
N GLU A 94 -18.04 -29.58 -17.13
CA GLU A 94 -17.82 -30.70 -16.22
C GLU A 94 -17.96 -30.34 -14.73
N ASP A 95 -18.30 -29.10 -14.41
CA ASP A 95 -18.37 -28.59 -13.03
C ASP A 95 -19.82 -28.26 -12.66
N LEU A 96 -20.43 -29.10 -11.84
CA LEU A 96 -21.83 -28.97 -11.37
C LEU A 96 -22.10 -27.66 -10.61
N PHE A 97 -21.05 -26.99 -10.11
CA PHE A 97 -21.15 -25.75 -9.37
C PHE A 97 -20.83 -24.52 -10.23
N SER A 98 -20.75 -24.69 -11.55
CA SER A 98 -20.56 -23.58 -12.47
C SER A 98 -21.73 -22.61 -12.43
N PRO A 99 -21.46 -21.28 -12.36
CA PRO A 99 -22.54 -20.30 -12.52
C PRO A 99 -23.02 -20.26 -13.96
N PRO A 100 -24.19 -19.62 -14.22
CA PRO A 100 -24.65 -19.37 -15.58
C PRO A 100 -23.59 -18.67 -16.42
N LEU A 101 -23.50 -19.05 -17.68
CA LEU A 101 -22.59 -18.41 -18.63
C LEU A 101 -23.06 -16.99 -18.98
N PRO A 102 -22.17 -16.06 -19.29
CA PRO A 102 -22.53 -14.74 -19.80
C PRO A 102 -23.32 -14.88 -21.11
N LYS A 103 -24.17 -13.89 -21.37
CA LYS A 103 -24.94 -13.83 -22.65
C LYS A 103 -23.96 -13.77 -23.82
N GLU A 104 -24.34 -14.35 -24.95
CA GLU A 104 -23.52 -14.36 -26.17
C GLU A 104 -23.14 -12.95 -26.63
N SER A 105 -24.02 -11.96 -26.46
CA SER A 105 -23.73 -10.55 -26.76
C SER A 105 -22.55 -9.99 -25.95
N VAL A 106 -22.42 -10.38 -24.67
CA VAL A 106 -21.33 -9.96 -23.78
C VAL A 106 -20.00 -10.56 -24.25
N ILE A 107 -20.01 -11.82 -24.67
CA ILE A 107 -18.80 -12.48 -25.20
C ILE A 107 -18.41 -11.88 -26.56
N LYS A 108 -19.38 -11.56 -27.43
CA LYS A 108 -19.11 -10.83 -28.67
C LYS A 108 -18.48 -9.47 -28.39
N SER A 109 -18.96 -8.73 -27.39
CA SER A 109 -18.36 -7.45 -26.98
C SER A 109 -16.91 -7.63 -26.53
N PHE A 110 -16.61 -8.66 -25.74
CA PHE A 110 -15.23 -8.96 -25.29
C PHE A 110 -14.27 -9.14 -26.46
N HIS A 111 -14.68 -9.80 -27.54
CA HIS A 111 -13.84 -10.03 -28.71
C HIS A 111 -13.75 -8.83 -29.68
N SER A 112 -14.73 -7.92 -29.65
CA SER A 112 -14.78 -6.79 -30.59
C SER A 112 -14.29 -5.48 -30.01
N ARG A 113 -14.42 -5.26 -28.70
CA ARG A 113 -14.02 -4.00 -28.06
C ARG A 113 -12.52 -3.97 -27.72
N GLN A 114 -11.88 -2.89 -28.11
CA GLN A 114 -10.48 -2.63 -27.79
C GLN A 114 -10.39 -1.58 -26.68
N LEU A 115 -9.60 -1.87 -25.66
CA LEU A 115 -9.47 -0.97 -24.51
C LEU A 115 -8.82 0.37 -24.88
N GLU A 116 -8.03 0.41 -25.92
CA GLU A 116 -7.39 1.61 -26.48
C GLU A 116 -8.40 2.66 -26.92
N ASN A 117 -9.62 2.23 -27.29
CA ASN A 117 -10.72 3.09 -27.70
C ASN A 117 -11.57 3.58 -26.50
N ALA A 118 -11.31 3.08 -25.29
CA ALA A 118 -12.04 3.48 -24.09
C ALA A 118 -11.61 4.89 -23.63
N PRO A 119 -12.49 5.63 -22.91
CA PRO A 119 -12.10 6.81 -22.17
C PRO A 119 -10.87 6.57 -21.28
N LEU A 120 -10.01 7.58 -21.15
CA LEU A 120 -8.70 7.39 -20.51
C LEU A 120 -8.78 6.96 -19.04
N HIS A 121 -9.78 7.42 -18.28
CA HIS A 121 -10.00 6.97 -16.90
C HIS A 121 -10.35 5.47 -16.82
N ILE A 122 -11.04 4.95 -17.84
CA ILE A 122 -11.33 3.52 -17.96
C ILE A 122 -10.05 2.75 -18.29
N GLN A 123 -9.24 3.24 -19.22
CA GLN A 123 -7.94 2.63 -19.51
C GLN A 123 -7.03 2.59 -18.29
N GLY A 124 -7.06 3.64 -17.45
CA GLY A 124 -6.32 3.73 -16.18
C GLY A 124 -6.96 2.96 -15.01
N ASN A 125 -8.20 2.49 -15.17
CA ASN A 125 -8.99 1.91 -14.08
C ASN A 125 -9.06 2.81 -12.83
N ILE A 126 -9.30 4.10 -13.02
CA ILE A 126 -9.49 5.07 -11.93
C ILE A 126 -10.88 5.71 -11.99
N PRO A 127 -11.47 6.11 -10.84
CA PRO A 127 -12.69 6.90 -10.83
C PRO A 127 -12.54 8.16 -11.70
N GLN A 128 -13.55 8.47 -12.52
CA GLN A 128 -13.49 9.59 -13.47
C GLN A 128 -13.15 10.93 -12.81
N TRP A 129 -13.70 11.19 -11.61
CA TRP A 129 -13.48 12.42 -10.87
C TRP A 129 -12.03 12.66 -10.42
N LEU A 130 -11.18 11.60 -10.40
CA LEU A 130 -9.75 11.70 -10.08
C LEU A 130 -8.87 11.98 -11.31
N GLN A 131 -9.41 11.86 -12.52
CA GLN A 131 -8.61 12.00 -13.73
C GLN A 131 -7.87 13.34 -13.79
N SER A 132 -8.53 14.44 -13.44
CA SER A 132 -7.91 15.78 -13.45
C SER A 132 -6.75 15.91 -12.45
N SER A 133 -6.88 15.35 -11.23
CA SER A 133 -5.79 15.33 -10.23
C SER A 133 -4.59 14.53 -10.75
N PHE A 134 -4.81 13.36 -11.36
CA PHE A 134 -3.73 12.57 -11.96
C PHE A 134 -3.06 13.31 -13.12
N GLN A 135 -3.83 13.90 -14.02
CA GLN A 135 -3.31 14.65 -15.18
C GLN A 135 -2.50 15.87 -14.75
N SER A 136 -3.02 16.66 -13.81
CA SER A 136 -2.33 17.86 -13.32
C SER A 136 -1.01 17.54 -12.63
N TYR A 137 -0.96 16.42 -11.90
CA TYR A 137 0.20 16.03 -11.10
C TYR A 137 1.25 15.27 -11.91
N PHE A 138 0.88 14.19 -12.59
CA PHE A 138 1.80 13.30 -13.30
C PHE A 138 2.01 13.67 -14.78
N LYS A 139 1.36 14.71 -15.28
CA LYS A 139 1.51 15.21 -16.67
C LYS A 139 1.40 14.05 -17.69
N ASP A 140 2.35 13.92 -18.59
CA ASP A 140 2.35 12.92 -19.66
C ASP A 140 2.42 11.47 -19.18
N THR A 141 2.84 11.22 -17.94
CA THR A 141 2.96 9.87 -17.40
C THR A 141 1.71 9.38 -16.65
N TRP A 142 0.73 10.25 -16.42
CA TRP A 142 -0.42 9.98 -15.57
C TRP A 142 -1.17 8.67 -15.89
N LEU A 143 -1.32 8.33 -17.17
CA LEU A 143 -2.01 7.10 -17.57
C LEU A 143 -1.17 5.85 -17.24
N LYS A 144 0.16 5.94 -17.35
CA LYS A 144 1.08 4.86 -16.94
C LYS A 144 1.04 4.67 -15.44
N GLU A 145 0.99 5.77 -14.67
CA GLU A 145 0.80 5.76 -13.22
C GLU A 145 -0.51 5.09 -12.83
N ALA A 146 -1.63 5.50 -13.41
CA ALA A 146 -2.94 4.92 -13.16
C ALA A 146 -2.99 3.41 -13.49
N LYS A 147 -2.45 3.00 -14.65
CA LYS A 147 -2.37 1.57 -15.04
C LYS A 147 -1.53 0.76 -14.06
N SER A 148 -0.42 1.31 -13.57
CA SER A 148 0.47 0.62 -12.64
C SER A 148 -0.19 0.31 -11.30
N LEU A 149 -1.08 1.17 -10.82
CA LEU A 149 -1.88 0.97 -9.60
C LEU A 149 -2.92 -0.15 -9.72
N SER A 150 -3.17 -0.63 -10.92
CA SER A 150 -4.10 -1.74 -11.19
C SER A 150 -3.40 -3.08 -11.42
N MET A 151 -2.08 -3.14 -11.18
CA MET A 151 -1.30 -4.39 -11.21
C MET A 151 -1.32 -5.08 -9.85
N ARG A 152 -0.95 -6.36 -9.78
CA ARG A 152 -0.71 -7.04 -8.50
C ARG A 152 0.59 -6.54 -7.88
N ALA A 153 0.59 -6.34 -6.56
CA ALA A 153 1.78 -5.95 -5.81
C ALA A 153 2.67 -7.17 -5.48
N PRO A 154 3.99 -7.00 -5.43
CA PRO A 154 4.90 -7.99 -4.87
C PRO A 154 4.73 -8.08 -3.34
N LEU A 155 5.36 -9.07 -2.72
CA LEU A 155 5.50 -9.16 -1.27
C LEU A 155 6.91 -8.75 -0.88
N ASP A 156 7.01 -7.62 -0.19
CA ASP A 156 8.28 -7.09 0.27
C ASP A 156 8.53 -7.39 1.75
N LEU A 157 9.76 -7.72 2.06
CA LEU A 157 10.25 -8.09 3.38
C LEU A 157 11.38 -7.14 3.76
N ARG A 158 11.29 -6.47 4.92
CA ARG A 158 12.38 -5.69 5.47
C ARG A 158 13.20 -6.55 6.41
N THR A 159 14.47 -6.76 6.11
CA THR A 159 15.42 -7.43 7.01
C THR A 159 15.55 -6.66 8.32
N ASN A 160 15.48 -7.36 9.44
CA ASN A 160 15.79 -6.79 10.75
C ASN A 160 17.28 -6.96 11.05
N THR A 161 18.03 -5.90 10.81
CA THR A 161 19.51 -5.91 10.96
C THR A 161 19.98 -6.02 12.41
N LEU A 162 19.09 -5.81 13.40
CA LEU A 162 19.37 -6.11 14.80
C LEU A 162 19.60 -7.61 15.05
N LYS A 163 19.09 -8.48 14.18
CA LYS A 163 19.11 -9.94 14.38
C LYS A 163 19.84 -10.71 13.29
N VAL A 164 19.85 -10.19 12.07
CA VAL A 164 20.38 -10.92 10.92
C VAL A 164 20.79 -9.94 9.80
N ASN A 165 21.83 -10.26 9.04
CA ASN A 165 22.14 -9.54 7.81
C ASN A 165 21.29 -10.03 6.64
N ARG A 166 21.10 -9.17 5.62
CA ARG A 166 20.27 -9.44 4.44
C ARG A 166 20.71 -10.70 3.67
N CYS A 167 22.03 -10.94 3.54
CA CYS A 167 22.54 -12.10 2.80
C CYS A 167 22.17 -13.42 3.50
N LYS A 168 22.25 -13.50 4.82
CA LYS A 168 21.84 -14.67 5.59
C LYS A 168 20.34 -14.90 5.50
N LEU A 169 19.53 -13.83 5.62
CA LEU A 169 18.08 -13.93 5.46
C LEU A 169 17.72 -14.40 4.04
N PHE A 170 18.35 -13.83 3.00
CA PHE A 170 18.16 -14.25 1.60
C PHE A 170 18.38 -15.75 1.41
N LYS A 171 19.52 -16.28 1.92
CA LYS A 171 19.82 -17.71 1.84
C LYS A 171 18.77 -18.59 2.50
N ASN A 172 18.20 -18.15 3.62
CA ASN A 172 17.15 -18.90 4.33
C ASN A 172 15.80 -18.88 3.60
N LEU A 173 15.49 -17.82 2.84
CA LEU A 173 14.22 -17.63 2.16
C LEU A 173 14.25 -17.91 0.66
N CYS A 174 15.38 -18.40 0.12
CA CYS A 174 15.55 -18.63 -1.34
C CYS A 174 14.47 -19.56 -1.92
N HIS A 175 13.99 -20.54 -1.14
CA HIS A 175 12.93 -21.45 -1.53
C HIS A 175 11.57 -20.77 -1.80
N TYR A 176 11.37 -19.52 -1.35
CA TYR A 176 10.20 -18.70 -1.70
C TYR A 176 10.38 -17.86 -2.96
N GLY A 177 11.51 -18.02 -3.68
CA GLY A 177 11.81 -17.21 -4.86
C GLY A 177 12.06 -15.73 -4.56
N VAL A 178 12.68 -15.43 -3.41
CA VAL A 178 13.03 -14.05 -3.03
C VAL A 178 14.17 -13.52 -3.90
N HIS A 179 14.11 -12.21 -4.16
CA HIS A 179 15.18 -11.44 -4.78
C HIS A 179 15.56 -10.27 -3.87
N HIS A 180 16.72 -9.69 -4.08
CA HIS A 180 17.04 -8.42 -3.44
C HIS A 180 16.11 -7.33 -3.99
N SER A 181 15.58 -6.49 -3.12
CA SER A 181 14.87 -5.28 -3.53
C SER A 181 15.78 -4.36 -4.33
N SER A 182 15.22 -3.63 -5.30
CA SER A 182 16.00 -2.81 -6.23
C SER A 182 16.58 -1.55 -5.58
N ILE A 183 15.88 -0.97 -4.63
CA ILE A 183 16.24 0.31 -4.01
C ILE A 183 16.62 0.11 -2.54
N SER A 184 15.74 -0.50 -1.73
CA SER A 184 16.02 -0.68 -0.29
C SER A 184 17.14 -1.66 -0.03
N ARG A 185 18.21 -1.19 0.62
CA ARG A 185 19.34 -2.03 1.06
C ARG A 185 18.97 -3.09 2.10
N PHE A 186 17.80 -2.97 2.72
CA PHE A 186 17.27 -3.92 3.71
C PHE A 186 16.22 -4.85 3.12
N GLY A 187 15.78 -4.57 1.91
CA GLY A 187 14.63 -5.20 1.29
C GLY A 187 14.95 -6.54 0.61
N LEU A 188 14.05 -7.50 0.78
CA LEU A 188 13.90 -8.67 -0.06
C LEU A 188 12.51 -8.67 -0.66
N ARG A 189 12.36 -9.16 -1.88
CA ARG A 189 11.10 -9.13 -2.63
C ARG A 189 10.75 -10.50 -3.17
N ILE A 190 9.51 -10.93 -2.95
CA ILE A 190 8.89 -12.04 -3.65
C ILE A 190 8.03 -11.46 -4.76
N PRO A 191 8.27 -11.79 -6.04
CA PRO A 191 7.55 -11.22 -7.17
C PRO A 191 6.04 -11.44 -7.08
N ALA A 192 5.27 -10.54 -7.68
CA ALA A 192 3.82 -10.70 -7.81
C ALA A 192 3.50 -11.96 -8.64
N THR A 193 2.47 -12.68 -8.24
CA THR A 193 1.99 -13.88 -8.94
C THR A 193 0.95 -13.53 -9.99
N LYS A 194 0.70 -14.47 -10.93
CA LYS A 194 -0.36 -14.36 -11.94
C LYS A 194 -1.42 -15.44 -11.75
N GLY A 195 -2.62 -15.19 -12.26
CA GLY A 195 -3.71 -16.17 -12.30
C GLY A 195 -4.06 -16.69 -10.90
N LYS A 196 -4.23 -18.00 -10.76
CA LYS A 196 -4.57 -18.68 -9.51
C LYS A 196 -3.41 -18.80 -8.51
N SER A 197 -2.18 -18.50 -8.92
CA SER A 197 -1.01 -18.60 -8.06
C SER A 197 -1.08 -17.60 -6.91
N ARG A 198 -0.67 -18.03 -5.74
CA ARG A 198 -0.67 -17.21 -4.50
C ARG A 198 0.75 -16.87 -4.06
N LEU A 199 0.88 -15.74 -3.38
CA LEU A 199 2.08 -15.43 -2.61
C LEU A 199 2.21 -16.40 -1.43
N PRO A 200 3.43 -16.80 -1.05
CA PRO A 200 3.64 -17.69 0.09
C PRO A 200 3.25 -17.03 1.41
N ASN A 201 2.79 -17.83 2.37
CA ASN A 201 2.55 -17.36 3.73
C ASN A 201 3.86 -17.38 4.53
N VAL A 202 4.67 -16.36 4.36
CA VAL A 202 5.97 -16.21 5.03
C VAL A 202 5.87 -16.01 6.55
N MET A 203 4.68 -15.72 7.09
CA MET A 203 4.48 -15.56 8.53
C MET A 203 4.60 -16.89 9.29
N ASN A 204 4.41 -18.01 8.60
CA ASN A 204 4.61 -19.34 9.19
C ASN A 204 6.09 -19.76 9.20
N ASP A 205 6.97 -19.02 8.52
CA ASP A 205 8.39 -19.32 8.49
C ASP A 205 9.06 -19.05 9.84
N ILE A 206 9.97 -19.92 10.22
CA ILE A 206 10.69 -19.82 11.50
C ILE A 206 11.50 -18.52 11.59
N THR A 207 11.98 -17.99 10.46
CA THR A 207 12.73 -16.73 10.43
C THR A 207 11.84 -15.53 10.75
N PHE A 208 10.55 -15.55 10.33
CA PHE A 208 9.57 -14.54 10.75
C PHE A 208 9.28 -14.62 12.25
N GLN A 209 9.07 -15.82 12.76
CA GLN A 209 8.82 -16.04 14.19
C GLN A 209 10.00 -15.59 15.06
N ARG A 210 11.23 -15.77 14.58
CA ARG A 210 12.47 -15.25 15.20
C ARG A 210 12.64 -13.73 15.07
N GLY A 211 11.77 -13.05 14.30
CA GLY A 211 11.83 -11.60 14.08
C GLY A 211 13.00 -11.17 13.19
N TRP A 212 13.43 -12.01 12.25
CA TRP A 212 14.50 -11.71 11.32
C TRP A 212 14.05 -10.75 10.21
N PHE A 213 12.75 -10.64 9.96
CA PHE A 213 12.18 -9.68 9.02
C PHE A 213 10.78 -9.24 9.43
N GLU A 214 10.34 -8.13 8.84
CA GLU A 214 8.97 -7.63 8.86
C GLU A 214 8.42 -7.57 7.43
N ILE A 215 7.12 -7.84 7.27
CA ILE A 215 6.42 -7.61 6.01
C ILE A 215 6.18 -6.11 5.90
N GLN A 216 6.85 -5.47 4.95
CA GLN A 216 6.73 -4.04 4.71
C GLN A 216 7.08 -3.73 3.26
N ASP A 217 6.18 -3.00 2.57
CA ASP A 217 6.42 -2.53 1.20
C ASP A 217 7.75 -1.78 1.09
N GLU A 218 8.45 -1.93 -0.04
CA GLU A 218 9.75 -1.31 -0.25
C GLU A 218 9.68 0.22 -0.18
N GLY A 219 8.58 0.85 -0.67
CA GLY A 219 8.38 2.29 -0.55
C GLY A 219 8.31 2.74 0.91
N SER A 220 7.61 1.97 1.76
CA SER A 220 7.58 2.25 3.21
C SER A 220 8.95 2.10 3.87
N GLN A 221 9.80 1.18 3.38
CA GLN A 221 11.19 1.04 3.85
C GLN A 221 12.03 2.26 3.44
N ILE A 222 11.88 2.73 2.20
CA ILE A 222 12.59 3.88 1.64
C ILE A 222 12.26 5.14 2.43
N VAL A 223 10.97 5.49 2.61
CA VAL A 223 10.58 6.71 3.34
C VAL A 223 10.98 6.65 4.82
N SER A 224 11.02 5.47 5.44
CA SER A 224 11.56 5.31 6.79
C SER A 224 13.07 5.58 6.85
N ASN A 225 13.82 5.20 5.81
CA ASN A 225 15.28 5.40 5.74
C ASN A 225 15.65 6.86 5.43
N LEU A 226 14.78 7.60 4.74
CA LEU A 226 14.96 9.04 4.47
C LEU A 226 14.64 9.93 5.68
N THR A 227 14.06 9.38 6.74
CA THR A 227 13.82 10.13 7.98
C THR A 227 15.15 10.52 8.62
N ALA A 228 15.32 11.81 8.93
CA ALA A 228 16.56 12.32 9.56
C ALA A 228 16.72 11.79 10.98
N ILE A 229 17.61 10.84 11.18
CA ILE A 229 17.87 10.21 12.48
C ILE A 229 19.36 10.11 12.78
N THR A 230 19.72 10.27 14.05
CA THR A 230 21.06 10.03 14.59
C THR A 230 20.97 9.13 15.82
N ASN A 231 22.08 8.57 16.26
CA ASN A 231 22.11 7.69 17.43
C ASN A 231 21.65 8.36 18.74
N SER A 232 21.61 9.69 18.81
CA SER A 232 21.09 10.48 19.94
C SER A 232 19.67 11.00 19.71
N SER A 233 19.00 10.56 18.65
CA SER A 233 17.67 11.07 18.32
C SER A 233 16.64 10.75 19.39
N GLN A 234 15.83 11.76 19.71
CA GLN A 234 14.54 11.63 20.38
C GLN A 234 13.47 11.71 19.29
N ILE A 235 12.78 10.63 19.02
CA ILE A 235 11.84 10.55 17.90
C ILE A 235 10.42 10.37 18.44
N LEU A 236 9.47 11.10 17.86
CA LEU A 236 8.04 10.83 18.04
C LEU A 236 7.46 10.27 16.73
N ASP A 237 6.95 9.04 16.77
CA ASP A 237 6.08 8.49 15.73
C ASP A 237 4.63 8.81 16.12
N PHE A 238 4.10 9.89 15.54
CA PHE A 238 2.84 10.52 15.94
C PHE A 238 1.59 9.78 15.45
N CYS A 239 1.73 8.97 14.38
CA CYS A 239 0.66 8.15 13.83
C CYS A 239 1.13 6.70 13.69
N ALA A 240 1.64 6.12 14.79
CA ALA A 240 2.42 4.88 14.78
C ALA A 240 1.65 3.64 14.27
N GLY A 241 0.32 3.60 14.42
CA GLY A 241 -0.49 2.47 14.03
C GLY A 241 0.06 1.14 14.53
N GLY A 242 0.22 0.14 13.67
CA GLY A 242 0.82 -1.15 14.01
C GLY A 242 2.34 -1.16 14.18
N GLY A 243 3.01 0.01 14.20
CA GLY A 243 4.44 0.15 14.47
C GLY A 243 5.38 -0.17 13.31
N GLY A 244 4.89 -0.16 12.06
CA GLY A 244 5.73 -0.51 10.90
C GLY A 244 6.95 0.39 10.74
N LYS A 245 6.76 1.71 10.83
CA LYS A 245 7.81 2.72 10.77
C LYS A 245 8.57 2.84 12.09
N THR A 246 7.89 2.75 13.23
CA THR A 246 8.53 2.67 14.57
C THR A 246 9.62 1.59 14.61
N LEU A 247 9.29 0.36 14.13
CA LEU A 247 10.24 -0.75 14.10
C LEU A 247 11.37 -0.50 13.08
N ALA A 248 11.10 0.17 11.97
CA ALA A 248 12.11 0.55 10.99
C ALA A 248 13.12 1.53 11.58
N LEU A 249 12.64 2.57 12.24
CA LEU A 249 13.47 3.60 12.89
C LEU A 249 14.32 3.01 14.02
N SER A 250 13.75 2.15 14.86
CA SER A 250 14.50 1.47 15.93
C SER A 250 15.64 0.60 15.37
N MET A 251 15.37 -0.13 14.28
CA MET A 251 16.39 -0.90 13.57
C MET A 251 17.51 0.00 13.02
N LEU A 252 17.16 1.12 12.39
CA LEU A 252 18.11 2.09 11.84
C LEU A 252 18.97 2.73 12.94
N LEU A 253 18.41 3.00 14.10
CA LEU A 253 19.09 3.49 15.29
C LEU A 253 19.92 2.41 16.00
N ASN A 254 19.85 1.16 15.58
CA ASN A 254 20.50 0.04 16.25
C ASN A 254 20.14 -0.03 17.76
N ASN A 255 18.86 0.18 18.09
CA ASN A 255 18.32 0.26 19.46
C ASN A 255 18.92 1.43 20.31
N LYS A 256 19.54 2.43 19.68
CA LYS A 256 20.05 3.64 20.37
C LYS A 256 19.02 4.77 20.28
N GLY A 257 19.23 5.85 21.06
CA GLY A 257 18.25 6.92 21.16
C GLY A 257 16.93 6.44 21.78
N GLN A 258 15.87 7.22 21.63
CA GLN A 258 14.55 6.91 22.17
C GLN A 258 13.48 7.20 21.12
N ILE A 259 12.55 6.28 20.95
CA ILE A 259 11.37 6.45 20.08
C ILE A 259 10.12 6.45 20.96
N HIS A 260 9.33 7.49 20.84
CA HIS A 260 8.01 7.58 21.44
C HIS A 260 7.00 7.26 20.33
N ALA A 261 6.07 6.34 20.58
CA ALA A 261 5.05 5.95 19.61
C ALA A 261 3.65 6.21 20.16
N TRP A 262 2.86 6.92 19.38
CA TRP A 262 1.48 7.26 19.70
C TRP A 262 0.57 7.17 18.47
N ASP A 263 -0.67 6.81 18.68
CA ASP A 263 -1.73 6.85 17.66
C ASP A 263 -3.05 7.18 18.36
N ASN A 264 -3.83 8.06 17.78
CA ASN A 264 -5.16 8.43 18.31
C ASN A 264 -6.11 7.21 18.38
N ASN A 265 -5.93 6.24 17.52
CA ASN A 265 -6.70 5.00 17.52
C ASN A 265 -5.93 3.86 18.21
N LYS A 266 -6.23 3.65 19.49
CA LYS A 266 -5.58 2.59 20.31
C LYS A 266 -5.69 1.18 19.72
N SER A 267 -6.77 0.88 19.01
CA SER A 267 -6.94 -0.45 18.40
C SER A 267 -5.92 -0.71 17.28
N ARG A 268 -5.46 0.33 16.59
CA ARG A 268 -4.40 0.23 15.59
C ARG A 268 -3.05 -0.08 16.20
N MET A 269 -2.80 0.37 17.43
CA MET A 269 -1.56 0.09 18.18
C MET A 269 -1.52 -1.31 18.81
N ALA A 270 -2.64 -2.00 18.95
CA ALA A 270 -2.68 -3.29 19.63
C ALA A 270 -1.60 -4.30 19.15
N PRO A 271 -1.25 -4.42 17.86
CA PRO A 271 -0.22 -5.35 17.41
C PRO A 271 1.23 -4.94 17.75
N ILE A 272 1.48 -3.68 18.12
CA ILE A 272 2.84 -3.12 18.20
C ILE A 272 3.69 -3.83 19.28
N VAL A 273 3.10 -4.16 20.42
CA VAL A 273 3.79 -4.79 21.57
C VAL A 273 4.42 -6.14 21.17
N ALA A 274 3.61 -7.01 20.54
CA ALA A 274 4.07 -8.31 20.10
C ALA A 274 5.16 -8.20 19.03
N ARG A 275 5.06 -7.20 18.15
CA ARG A 275 6.04 -6.93 17.08
C ARG A 275 7.36 -6.41 17.65
N ILE A 276 7.34 -5.47 18.59
CA ILE A 276 8.51 -4.94 19.32
C ILE A 276 9.25 -6.12 19.97
N LYS A 277 8.55 -6.95 20.74
CA LYS A 277 9.14 -8.15 21.38
C LYS A 277 9.77 -9.09 20.36
N ARG A 278 9.04 -9.45 19.29
CA ARG A 278 9.54 -10.33 18.23
C ARG A 278 10.78 -9.73 17.54
N ALA A 279 10.80 -8.44 17.26
CA ALA A 279 11.90 -7.77 16.61
C ALA A 279 13.14 -7.56 17.50
N GLY A 280 13.03 -7.69 18.83
CA GLY A 280 14.12 -7.45 19.78
C GLY A 280 14.42 -5.95 19.92
N ILE A 281 13.38 -5.14 19.98
CA ILE A 281 13.45 -3.69 20.11
C ILE A 281 13.34 -3.30 21.57
N HIS A 282 14.17 -2.35 22.04
CA HIS A 282 14.25 -1.95 23.44
C HIS A 282 14.10 -0.44 23.66
N ASN A 283 14.20 0.37 22.62
CA ASN A 283 14.25 1.83 22.69
C ASN A 283 12.91 2.49 22.30
N VAL A 284 11.78 1.78 22.47
CA VAL A 284 10.45 2.29 22.14
C VAL A 284 9.60 2.45 23.40
N GLN A 285 9.09 3.64 23.61
CA GLN A 285 8.09 3.97 24.63
C GLN A 285 6.73 4.16 23.96
N LEU A 286 5.71 3.42 24.43
CA LEU A 286 4.35 3.52 23.92
C LEU A 286 3.55 4.48 24.77
N HIS A 287 2.85 5.41 24.14
CA HIS A 287 1.95 6.35 24.79
C HIS A 287 0.50 5.92 24.59
N SER A 288 -0.23 5.77 25.69
CA SER A 288 -1.63 5.32 25.69
C SER A 288 -2.64 6.47 25.70
N SER A 289 -2.19 7.69 25.97
CA SER A 289 -3.04 8.88 26.01
C SER A 289 -2.31 10.13 25.53
N TRP A 290 -3.09 11.13 25.11
CA TRP A 290 -2.58 12.44 24.71
C TRP A 290 -1.86 13.16 25.86
N GLU A 291 -2.39 13.02 27.08
CA GLU A 291 -1.82 13.65 28.29
C GLU A 291 -0.37 13.21 28.52
N SER A 292 -0.03 11.98 28.18
CA SER A 292 1.34 11.46 28.33
C SER A 292 2.35 12.12 27.37
N LEU A 293 1.87 12.76 26.30
CA LEU A 293 2.71 13.52 25.36
C LEU A 293 2.77 15.02 25.70
N ARG A 294 1.77 15.55 26.42
CA ARG A 294 1.58 16.98 26.61
C ARG A 294 2.78 17.71 27.18
N ASN A 295 3.56 17.04 28.02
CA ASN A 295 4.76 17.61 28.64
C ASN A 295 6.04 17.45 27.77
N LEU A 296 5.92 16.92 26.55
CA LEU A 296 7.02 16.68 25.64
C LEU A 296 7.03 17.67 24.45
N GLN A 297 6.41 18.82 24.59
CA GLN A 297 6.50 19.90 23.59
C GLN A 297 7.96 20.32 23.38
N GLU A 298 8.31 20.61 22.13
CA GLU A 298 9.69 21.00 21.73
C GLU A 298 10.79 20.01 22.17
N HIS A 299 10.42 18.75 22.41
CA HIS A 299 11.36 17.76 22.94
C HIS A 299 12.07 16.95 21.83
N PHE A 300 11.40 16.71 20.72
CA PHE A 300 11.85 15.72 19.75
C PHE A 300 12.77 16.31 18.68
N THR A 301 13.86 15.60 18.41
CA THR A 301 14.74 15.90 17.27
C THR A 301 14.04 15.65 15.94
N THR A 302 13.12 14.66 15.93
CA THR A 302 12.35 14.29 14.75
C THR A 302 10.95 13.87 15.17
N VAL A 303 9.93 14.46 14.54
CA VAL A 303 8.54 14.05 14.66
C VAL A 303 8.12 13.45 13.32
N LEU A 304 7.76 12.16 13.31
CA LEU A 304 7.30 11.45 12.15
C LEU A 304 5.77 11.41 12.15
N VAL A 305 5.18 11.81 11.04
CA VAL A 305 3.74 11.79 10.81
C VAL A 305 3.45 10.89 9.59
N ASP A 306 3.18 9.60 9.82
CA ASP A 306 2.60 8.70 8.81
C ASP A 306 1.09 8.93 8.76
N ALA A 307 0.68 10.01 8.09
CA ALA A 307 -0.64 10.57 8.19
C ALA A 307 -1.74 9.62 7.69
N PRO A 308 -2.90 9.55 8.38
CA PRO A 308 -4.07 8.89 7.83
C PRO A 308 -4.46 9.57 6.51
N CYS A 309 -4.63 8.76 5.46
CA CYS A 309 -4.87 9.25 4.11
C CYS A 309 -5.84 8.33 3.35
N SER A 310 -6.16 8.68 2.11
CA SER A 310 -7.01 7.88 1.22
C SER A 310 -6.42 6.51 0.87
N GLY A 311 -5.09 6.35 0.98
CA GLY A 311 -4.39 5.12 0.62
C GLY A 311 -4.34 4.83 -0.88
N THR A 312 -4.45 5.85 -1.73
CA THR A 312 -4.46 5.71 -3.20
C THR A 312 -3.21 5.02 -3.73
N GLY A 313 -2.07 5.21 -3.10
CA GLY A 313 -0.83 4.52 -3.44
C GLY A 313 -0.84 3.00 -3.19
N THR A 314 -1.80 2.50 -2.41
CA THR A 314 -1.90 1.08 -2.03
C THR A 314 -2.97 0.30 -2.80
N TRP A 315 -3.55 0.86 -3.87
CA TRP A 315 -4.65 0.23 -4.63
C TRP A 315 -4.27 -1.13 -5.23
N ARG A 316 -2.98 -1.37 -5.48
CA ARG A 316 -2.50 -2.70 -5.88
C ARG A 316 -2.85 -3.78 -4.86
N ARG A 317 -2.81 -3.45 -3.56
CA ARG A 317 -3.07 -4.37 -2.43
C ARG A 317 -4.51 -4.31 -1.96
N ARG A 318 -5.11 -3.13 -2.00
CA ARG A 318 -6.45 -2.84 -1.46
C ARG A 318 -7.32 -2.17 -2.53
N PRO A 319 -7.67 -2.87 -3.61
CA PRO A 319 -8.39 -2.28 -4.74
C PRO A 319 -9.81 -1.82 -4.40
N ASP A 320 -10.41 -2.35 -3.34
CA ASP A 320 -11.72 -1.93 -2.85
C ASP A 320 -11.76 -0.47 -2.36
N ILE A 321 -10.66 0.02 -1.81
CA ILE A 321 -10.54 1.41 -1.35
C ILE A 321 -10.77 2.38 -2.52
N LYS A 322 -10.27 2.06 -3.70
CA LYS A 322 -10.44 2.85 -4.92
C LYS A 322 -11.91 3.16 -5.22
N TRP A 323 -12.77 2.17 -5.09
CA TRP A 323 -14.20 2.26 -5.43
C TRP A 323 -15.08 2.77 -4.30
N ARG A 324 -14.54 2.82 -3.08
CA ARG A 324 -15.20 3.42 -1.91
C ARG A 324 -14.79 4.86 -1.65
N LEU A 325 -13.70 5.32 -2.30
CA LEU A 325 -13.23 6.69 -2.19
C LEU A 325 -14.21 7.64 -2.90
N SER A 326 -14.59 8.71 -2.21
CA SER A 326 -15.40 9.80 -2.73
C SER A 326 -14.70 11.14 -2.52
N GLN A 327 -15.11 12.15 -3.26
CA GLN A 327 -14.59 13.51 -3.09
C GLN A 327 -14.81 14.03 -1.66
N LYS A 328 -15.96 13.72 -1.05
CA LYS A 328 -16.24 14.05 0.35
C LYS A 328 -15.21 13.40 1.30
N ASN A 329 -14.95 12.11 1.14
CA ASN A 329 -13.95 11.43 1.98
C ASN A 329 -12.53 12.01 1.80
N LEU A 330 -12.17 12.43 0.58
CA LEU A 330 -10.89 13.08 0.33
C LEU A 330 -10.79 14.41 1.09
N ILE A 331 -11.82 15.25 1.03
CA ILE A 331 -11.89 16.53 1.76
C ILE A 331 -11.77 16.28 3.28
N GLU A 332 -12.53 15.33 3.83
CA GLU A 332 -12.46 14.99 5.25
C GLU A 332 -11.03 14.57 5.67
N ARG A 333 -10.33 13.80 4.82
CA ARG A 333 -8.95 13.38 5.08
C ARG A 333 -7.97 14.55 5.02
N THR A 334 -8.11 15.45 4.06
CA THR A 334 -7.23 16.63 3.97
C THR A 334 -7.39 17.56 5.17
N GLU A 335 -8.59 17.72 5.71
CA GLU A 335 -8.82 18.50 6.93
C GLU A 335 -8.26 17.81 8.19
N GLU A 336 -8.36 16.47 8.27
CA GLU A 336 -7.72 15.70 9.34
C GLU A 336 -6.19 15.84 9.28
N GLN A 337 -5.59 15.78 8.10
CA GLN A 337 -4.15 15.93 7.89
C GLN A 337 -3.63 17.31 8.29
N LYS A 338 -4.36 18.39 7.99
CA LYS A 338 -4.03 19.76 8.46
C LYS A 338 -3.91 19.81 9.98
N LYS A 339 -4.90 19.30 10.70
CA LYS A 339 -4.90 19.27 12.17
C LYS A 339 -3.74 18.46 12.71
N ILE A 340 -3.49 17.28 12.14
CA ILE A 340 -2.37 16.41 12.56
C ILE A 340 -1.03 17.11 12.37
N LEU A 341 -0.79 17.81 11.25
CA LEU A 341 0.42 18.57 11.02
C LEU A 341 0.59 19.68 12.05
N GLU A 342 -0.45 20.46 12.33
CA GLU A 342 -0.42 21.52 13.34
C GLU A 342 -0.17 20.98 14.75
N GLU A 343 -0.87 19.90 15.15
CA GLU A 343 -0.69 19.25 16.44
C GLU A 343 0.68 18.63 16.63
N SER A 344 1.22 17.99 15.59
CA SER A 344 2.51 17.32 15.65
C SER A 344 3.71 18.29 15.62
N ALA A 345 3.57 19.43 14.96
CA ALA A 345 4.62 20.44 14.84
C ALA A 345 5.09 21.02 16.18
N GLN A 346 4.19 21.12 17.18
CA GLN A 346 4.51 21.64 18.51
C GLN A 346 5.50 20.75 19.30
N PHE A 347 5.66 19.50 18.91
CA PHE A 347 6.59 18.56 19.54
C PHE A 347 8.01 18.62 18.95
N VAL A 348 8.19 19.26 17.80
CA VAL A 348 9.48 19.42 17.15
C VAL A 348 10.30 20.47 17.92
N ARG A 349 11.50 20.12 18.39
CA ARG A 349 12.39 21.10 19.02
C ARG A 349 12.94 22.12 18.00
N PRO A 350 13.43 23.30 18.42
CA PRO A 350 14.23 24.15 17.55
C PRO A 350 15.35 23.36 16.87
N GLU A 351 15.61 23.61 15.59
CA GLU A 351 16.55 22.87 14.73
C GLU A 351 16.21 21.38 14.52
N GLY A 352 15.03 20.94 14.93
CA GLY A 352 14.50 19.59 14.68
C GLY A 352 13.76 19.47 13.36
N TYR A 353 13.22 18.28 13.12
CA TYR A 353 12.55 17.93 11.87
C TYR A 353 11.13 17.45 12.09
N LEU A 354 10.22 17.92 11.23
CA LEU A 354 8.89 17.35 11.04
C LEU A 354 8.89 16.55 9.72
N VAL A 355 8.62 15.27 9.80
CA VAL A 355 8.60 14.38 8.63
C VAL A 355 7.16 13.99 8.33
N TYR A 356 6.66 14.39 7.18
CA TYR A 356 5.31 14.08 6.72
C TYR A 356 5.34 12.99 5.66
N ILE A 357 4.58 11.93 5.88
CA ILE A 357 4.47 10.77 4.98
C ILE A 357 2.99 10.45 4.78
N THR A 358 2.63 10.12 3.55
CA THR A 358 1.35 9.47 3.24
C THR A 358 1.57 8.26 2.34
N CYS A 359 0.66 7.30 2.35
CA CYS A 359 0.55 6.29 1.32
C CYS A 359 -0.47 6.70 0.23
N SER A 360 -0.55 8.00 -0.05
CA SER A 360 -1.34 8.60 -1.12
C SER A 360 -0.44 9.14 -2.22
N ILE A 361 -0.94 9.15 -3.45
CA ILE A 361 -0.29 9.79 -4.60
C ILE A 361 -1.07 11.02 -5.08
N LEU A 362 -2.07 11.45 -4.32
CA LEU A 362 -2.88 12.63 -4.66
C LEU A 362 -2.21 13.91 -4.15
N PRO A 363 -2.06 14.95 -4.98
CA PRO A 363 -1.44 16.21 -4.56
C PRO A 363 -2.20 16.89 -3.43
N GLU A 364 -3.52 16.67 -3.34
CA GLU A 364 -4.40 17.20 -2.30
C GLU A 364 -4.00 16.73 -0.88
N GLU A 365 -3.51 15.50 -0.76
CA GLU A 365 -3.04 14.92 0.51
C GLU A 365 -1.54 15.08 0.73
N ASN A 366 -0.81 15.57 -0.26
CA ASN A 366 0.64 15.61 -0.31
C ASN A 366 1.16 17.05 -0.32
N ILE A 367 1.62 17.55 -1.48
CA ILE A 367 2.26 18.87 -1.58
C ILE A 367 1.33 20.02 -1.20
N GLN A 368 0.02 19.88 -1.42
CA GLN A 368 -0.93 20.92 -1.01
C GLN A 368 -1.04 21.04 0.51
N GLN A 369 -0.90 19.91 1.26
CA GLN A 369 -0.85 19.93 2.72
C GLN A 369 0.42 20.64 3.22
N ILE A 370 1.56 20.37 2.58
CA ILE A 370 2.84 21.02 2.91
C ILE A 370 2.78 22.52 2.66
N ASN A 371 2.27 22.93 1.49
CA ASN A 371 2.15 24.35 1.14
C ASN A 371 1.21 25.10 2.11
N TYR A 372 0.09 24.47 2.46
CA TYR A 372 -0.83 25.01 3.47
C TYR A 372 -0.13 25.16 4.84
N PHE A 373 0.53 24.11 5.32
CA PHE A 373 1.23 24.13 6.61
C PHE A 373 2.30 25.23 6.66
N LEU A 374 3.14 25.33 5.63
CA LEU A 374 4.19 26.35 5.55
C LEU A 374 3.64 27.78 5.52
N SER A 375 2.49 27.99 4.89
CA SER A 375 1.83 29.31 4.88
C SER A 375 1.40 29.79 6.26
N LYS A 376 1.19 28.86 7.22
CA LYS A 376 0.81 29.12 8.60
C LYS A 376 1.96 29.07 9.58
N ASN A 377 3.05 28.42 9.22
CA ASN A 377 4.19 28.14 10.07
C ASN A 377 5.50 28.61 9.43
N PRO A 378 5.78 29.94 9.40
CA PRO A 378 6.92 30.51 8.66
C PRO A 378 8.29 30.12 9.24
N HIS A 379 8.34 29.57 10.44
CA HIS A 379 9.55 29.04 11.07
C HIS A 379 9.87 27.61 10.62
N PHE A 380 9.10 27.02 9.72
CA PHE A 380 9.44 25.78 9.04
C PHE A 380 9.81 26.02 7.58
N SER A 381 10.74 25.25 7.05
CA SER A 381 11.06 25.21 5.62
C SER A 381 11.24 23.77 5.14
N ILE A 382 11.07 23.53 3.86
CA ILE A 382 11.38 22.21 3.28
C ILE A 382 12.88 21.97 3.34
N ASP A 383 13.25 20.82 3.90
CA ASP A 383 14.61 20.30 3.90
C ASP A 383 14.71 19.24 2.78
N SER A 384 15.43 19.59 1.70
CA SER A 384 15.51 18.77 0.50
C SER A 384 16.17 17.43 0.75
N ILE A 385 15.56 16.38 0.22
CA ILE A 385 16.05 15.00 0.37
C ILE A 385 17.00 14.56 -0.75
N ILE A 386 17.35 15.45 -1.67
CA ILE A 386 18.13 15.08 -2.87
C ILE A 386 19.49 14.49 -2.49
N ASP A 387 20.20 15.15 -1.56
CA ASP A 387 21.53 14.70 -1.12
C ASP A 387 21.45 13.39 -0.34
N ASP A 388 20.46 13.24 0.55
CA ASP A 388 20.22 11.99 1.26
C ASP A 388 19.90 10.85 0.30
N TRP A 389 19.07 11.13 -0.71
CA TRP A 389 18.76 10.14 -1.74
C TRP A 389 20.01 9.70 -2.50
N ASN A 390 20.84 10.66 -2.94
CA ASN A 390 22.07 10.38 -3.66
C ASN A 390 23.08 9.59 -2.82
N GLN A 391 23.12 9.85 -1.51
CA GLN A 391 23.99 9.14 -0.57
C GLN A 391 23.49 7.74 -0.24
N LEU A 392 22.18 7.57 -0.09
CA LEU A 392 21.58 6.29 0.32
C LEU A 392 21.35 5.33 -0.84
N TYR A 393 21.16 5.86 -2.05
CA TYR A 393 20.75 5.10 -3.24
C TYR A 393 21.58 5.52 -4.44
N ASP A 394 22.10 4.56 -5.19
CA ASP A 394 22.85 4.82 -6.42
C ASP A 394 21.87 5.23 -7.55
N LEU A 395 21.80 6.52 -7.87
CA LEU A 395 20.92 7.07 -8.89
C LEU A 395 21.18 6.52 -10.30
N LYS A 396 22.40 6.05 -10.60
CA LYS A 396 22.71 5.50 -11.93
C LYS A 396 21.90 4.22 -12.21
N ASN A 397 21.48 3.52 -11.16
CA ASN A 397 20.75 2.27 -11.23
C ASN A 397 19.28 2.38 -10.81
N HIS A 398 18.81 3.58 -10.45
CA HIS A 398 17.46 3.78 -9.94
C HIS A 398 16.62 4.68 -10.83
N PRO A 399 15.31 4.39 -11.00
CA PRO A 399 14.43 5.20 -11.80
C PRO A 399 14.33 6.62 -11.26
N SER A 400 14.09 7.56 -12.16
CA SER A 400 13.88 8.97 -11.80
C SER A 400 12.76 9.09 -10.78
N LEU A 401 13.07 9.66 -9.63
CA LEU A 401 12.05 10.04 -8.67
C LEU A 401 11.28 11.25 -9.19
N PHE A 402 10.00 11.26 -8.87
CA PHE A 402 9.25 12.50 -8.96
C PHE A 402 9.57 13.33 -7.70
N ILE A 403 10.39 14.36 -7.85
CA ILE A 403 10.74 15.29 -6.77
C ILE A 403 10.12 16.64 -7.09
N GLU A 404 9.28 17.14 -6.21
CA GLU A 404 8.68 18.46 -6.27
C GLU A 404 9.07 19.24 -5.02
N ASN A 405 9.70 20.41 -5.21
CA ASN A 405 10.12 21.29 -4.11
C ASN A 405 10.93 20.59 -2.99
N GLY A 406 11.75 19.59 -3.34
CA GLY A 406 12.54 18.84 -2.35
C GLY A 406 11.80 17.69 -1.65
N CYS A 407 10.52 17.47 -1.94
CA CYS A 407 9.75 16.31 -1.50
C CYS A 407 9.79 15.20 -2.55
N CYS A 408 9.57 13.94 -2.18
CA CYS A 408 9.54 12.87 -3.17
C CYS A 408 8.20 12.12 -3.21
N VAL A 409 7.89 11.60 -4.40
CA VAL A 409 6.78 10.68 -4.65
C VAL A 409 7.33 9.39 -5.22
N LEU A 410 7.01 8.28 -4.53
CA LEU A 410 7.24 6.92 -5.01
C LEU A 410 5.95 6.39 -5.61
N THR A 411 6.03 5.67 -6.71
CA THR A 411 4.86 5.06 -7.33
C THR A 411 5.18 3.67 -7.90
N PRO A 412 4.16 2.84 -8.15
CA PRO A 412 4.38 1.57 -8.81
C PRO A 412 5.02 1.68 -10.20
N PHE A 413 4.76 2.77 -10.91
CA PHE A 413 5.37 3.00 -12.23
C PHE A 413 6.84 3.44 -12.13
N LEU A 414 7.15 4.39 -11.23
CA LEU A 414 8.50 4.94 -11.10
C LEU A 414 9.47 4.01 -10.37
N THR A 415 9.03 3.42 -9.26
CA THR A 415 9.92 2.71 -8.33
C THR A 415 9.52 1.25 -8.10
N ASN A 416 8.43 0.79 -8.74
CA ASN A 416 7.85 -0.54 -8.51
C ASN A 416 7.50 -0.83 -7.03
N THR A 417 7.26 0.24 -6.23
CA THR A 417 6.81 0.18 -4.84
C THR A 417 5.32 0.48 -4.76
N ASP A 418 4.70 0.43 -3.60
CA ASP A 418 3.44 1.14 -3.39
C ASP A 418 3.67 2.64 -3.48
N GLY A 419 2.60 3.42 -3.68
CA GLY A 419 2.68 4.87 -3.75
C GLY A 419 2.93 5.46 -2.36
N PHE A 420 3.92 6.33 -2.25
CA PHE A 420 4.22 7.10 -1.05
C PHE A 420 4.60 8.53 -1.42
N PHE A 421 4.20 9.45 -0.56
CA PHE A 421 4.75 10.80 -0.51
C PHE A 421 5.61 10.95 0.73
N PHE A 422 6.70 11.68 0.61
CA PHE A 422 7.60 12.00 1.71
C PHE A 422 8.04 13.45 1.60
N CYS A 423 7.94 14.20 2.70
CA CYS A 423 8.49 15.53 2.85
C CYS A 423 9.11 15.70 4.23
N ARG A 424 10.31 16.27 4.30
CA ARG A 424 10.99 16.63 5.53
C ARG A 424 11.01 18.15 5.66
N LEU A 425 10.57 18.63 6.82
CA LEU A 425 10.51 20.03 7.16
C LEU A 425 11.46 20.30 8.32
N LYS A 426 12.32 21.29 8.18
CA LYS A 426 13.20 21.75 9.25
C LYS A 426 12.53 22.90 10.00
N ARG A 427 12.52 22.83 11.34
CA ARG A 427 12.14 23.93 12.21
C ARG A 427 13.35 24.82 12.46
N HIS A 428 13.26 26.09 12.18
CA HIS A 428 14.25 27.11 12.52
C HIS A 428 14.00 27.68 13.90
N THR A 429 15.03 28.32 14.49
CA THR A 429 14.98 29.02 15.80
C THR A 429 14.11 30.26 15.73
#